data_292a73758db162d7e1146e8f6b946781
#
_entry.id   292a73758db162d7e1146e8f6b946781
#
_cell.length_a   1.000
_cell.length_b   1.000
_cell.length_c   1.000
_cell.angle_alpha   90.00
_cell.angle_beta   90.00
_cell.angle_gamma   90.00
#
_symmetry.space_group_name_H-M   'P 1'
#
loop_
_entity.id
_entity.type
_entity.pdbx_description
1 polymer ?
#
loop_
_entity_poly.entity_id
_entity_poly.type
_entity_poly.pdbx_seq_one_letter_code
_entity_poly.pdbx_strand_id
1 'polypeptide(L)'
;MFNLKTVTAVAVAISMTATSAFAEKVLRIQSVLSTTSDEVRMVESFADDVAALTGGSLKIEILPAGAIVGPRDIMDAVDAGLVEGGFAWTHYWGGKHVAANLFGAPVAGAGVGMDNIAFLSWFQYGGGKELYDRLWTEMGVNVKGFMLQPVGPEALGWFPEPINSMDDFRKMRFRAPPGMVGAAYAEIGVPAVAMGGGDILPALEKGTIDAAEWCCPKPDSVFGFQKVLKHYYLQGLHQVVVNADMYVNGDFYNGLSATEQKALEVAANASLSKSMSYRIYENGKALKDLTDNHGVILEDTPAD
;
A
#
# COMPACT_ATOMS: atom_id res chain seq x y z
N MET A 1 80.23 -26.38 32.54
CA MET A 1 78.86 -26.34 33.08
C MET A 1 78.19 -25.15 32.43
N PHE A 2 77.38 -25.40 31.36
CA PHE A 2 76.59 -24.39 30.72
C PHE A 2 75.11 -24.84 30.79
N ASN A 3 74.33 -24.04 31.46
CA ASN A 3 72.84 -24.24 31.60
C ASN A 3 72.19 -23.70 30.35
N LEU A 4 71.53 -24.54 29.62
CA LEU A 4 70.70 -24.20 28.47
C LEU A 4 69.31 -23.87 28.95
N LYS A 5 68.90 -22.60 28.94
CA LYS A 5 67.50 -22.19 29.26
C LYS A 5 66.69 -22.34 28.02
N THR A 6 65.72 -23.25 28.10
CA THR A 6 64.67 -23.48 27.08
C THR A 6 63.69 -22.33 27.10
N VAL A 7 63.59 -21.55 25.99
CA VAL A 7 62.58 -20.52 25.80
C VAL A 7 61.44 -21.15 25.04
N THR A 8 60.30 -21.34 25.73
CA THR A 8 59.07 -21.79 25.12
C THR A 8 58.33 -20.59 24.53
N ALA A 9 58.29 -20.49 23.22
CA ALA A 9 57.50 -19.49 22.51
C ALA A 9 56.05 -19.96 22.44
N VAL A 10 55.11 -19.27 23.13
CA VAL A 10 53.69 -19.46 23.00
C VAL A 10 53.22 -18.63 21.82
N ALA A 11 52.86 -19.31 20.72
CA ALA A 11 52.21 -18.67 19.58
C ALA A 11 50.70 -18.50 19.91
N VAL A 12 50.28 -17.26 20.19
CA VAL A 12 48.89 -16.91 20.30
C VAL A 12 48.31 -16.76 18.89
N ALA A 13 47.57 -17.75 18.43
CA ALA A 13 46.81 -17.67 17.19
C ALA A 13 45.59 -16.72 17.41
N ILE A 14 45.70 -15.48 16.99
CA ILE A 14 44.54 -14.58 16.89
C ILE A 14 43.74 -15.03 15.70
N SER A 15 42.64 -15.78 15.94
CA SER A 15 41.62 -16.05 14.93
C SER A 15 40.91 -14.75 14.61
N MET A 16 41.35 -14.06 13.55
CA MET A 16 40.56 -12.99 12.94
C MET A 16 39.33 -13.66 12.30
N THR A 17 38.21 -13.66 13.00
CA THR A 17 36.94 -13.87 12.36
C THR A 17 36.70 -12.70 11.42
N ALA A 18 37.01 -12.90 10.14
CA ALA A 18 36.64 -11.97 9.10
C ALA A 18 35.07 -11.98 9.08
N THR A 19 34.47 -11.02 9.77
CA THR A 19 33.09 -10.65 9.50
C THR A 19 33.10 -10.19 8.04
N SER A 20 32.55 -11.04 7.15
CA SER A 20 32.22 -10.62 5.79
C SER A 20 31.28 -9.43 5.92
N ALA A 21 31.79 -8.23 5.80
CA ALA A 21 30.97 -7.06 5.59
C ALA A 21 30.28 -7.27 4.24
N PHE A 22 29.07 -7.80 4.25
CA PHE A 22 28.24 -7.80 3.05
C PHE A 22 28.07 -6.34 2.63
N ALA A 23 28.39 -6.04 1.38
CA ALA A 23 28.12 -4.70 0.85
C ALA A 23 26.63 -4.40 1.03
N GLU A 24 26.33 -3.29 1.68
CA GLU A 24 24.97 -2.82 1.88
C GLU A 24 24.27 -2.64 0.52
N LYS A 25 23.10 -3.26 0.35
CA LYS A 25 22.25 -3.06 -0.81
C LYS A 25 21.12 -2.12 -0.43
N VAL A 26 20.79 -1.21 -1.33
CA VAL A 26 19.69 -0.26 -1.15
C VAL A 26 18.60 -0.55 -2.17
N LEU A 27 17.41 -0.89 -1.70
CA LEU A 27 16.19 -1.02 -2.46
C LEU A 27 15.44 0.31 -2.38
N ARG A 28 15.60 1.17 -3.39
CA ARG A 28 14.83 2.41 -3.47
C ARG A 28 13.43 2.09 -3.99
N ILE A 29 12.42 2.53 -3.25
CA ILE A 29 11.01 2.31 -3.58
C ILE A 29 10.36 3.67 -3.80
N GLN A 30 9.89 3.96 -5.01
CA GLN A 30 9.05 5.15 -5.21
C GLN A 30 7.60 4.84 -4.83
N SER A 31 7.07 5.63 -3.90
CA SER A 31 5.66 5.58 -3.52
C SER A 31 4.78 6.37 -4.50
N VAL A 32 3.52 5.94 -4.68
CA VAL A 32 2.48 6.77 -5.33
C VAL A 32 1.98 7.90 -4.44
N LEU A 33 2.40 7.93 -3.16
CA LEU A 33 1.97 8.89 -2.15
C LEU A 33 3.14 9.71 -1.61
N SER A 34 2.80 10.82 -0.93
CA SER A 34 3.75 11.56 -0.10
C SER A 34 4.30 10.69 1.03
N THR A 35 5.54 10.91 1.44
CA THR A 35 6.14 10.24 2.61
C THR A 35 5.45 10.56 3.93
N THR A 36 4.58 11.57 3.97
CA THR A 36 3.79 11.91 5.16
C THR A 36 2.45 11.17 5.23
N SER A 37 2.11 10.37 4.21
CA SER A 37 0.85 9.60 4.20
C SER A 37 0.90 8.46 5.22
N ASP A 38 -0.30 8.07 5.68
CA ASP A 38 -0.44 7.01 6.67
C ASP A 38 0.01 5.64 6.12
N GLU A 39 -0.20 5.41 4.83
CA GLU A 39 0.20 4.20 4.14
C GLU A 39 1.73 4.05 4.10
N VAL A 40 2.46 5.13 3.87
CA VAL A 40 3.93 5.09 3.82
C VAL A 40 4.53 4.77 5.20
N ARG A 41 3.91 5.17 6.31
CA ARG A 41 4.34 4.71 7.65
C ARG A 41 4.37 3.20 7.80
N MET A 42 3.44 2.49 7.17
CA MET A 42 3.43 1.03 7.22
C MET A 42 4.55 0.45 6.35
N VAL A 43 4.91 1.14 5.25
CA VAL A 43 6.09 0.76 4.44
C VAL A 43 7.39 1.01 5.22
N GLU A 44 7.47 2.09 6.01
CA GLU A 44 8.61 2.33 6.92
C GLU A 44 8.74 1.21 7.95
N SER A 45 7.65 0.78 8.58
CA SER A 45 7.67 -0.37 9.50
C SER A 45 8.12 -1.67 8.82
N PHE A 46 7.70 -1.89 7.58
CA PHE A 46 8.19 -3.02 6.77
C PHE A 46 9.70 -2.90 6.49
N ALA A 47 10.18 -1.70 6.14
CA ALA A 47 11.60 -1.43 5.89
C ALA A 47 12.48 -1.71 7.12
N ASP A 48 12.01 -1.32 8.30
CA ASP A 48 12.67 -1.61 9.58
C ASP A 48 12.76 -3.11 9.85
N ASP A 49 11.66 -3.86 9.59
CA ASP A 49 11.67 -5.33 9.73
C ASP A 49 12.68 -5.98 8.77
N VAL A 50 12.74 -5.53 7.52
CA VAL A 50 13.71 -6.04 6.53
C VAL A 50 15.15 -5.76 6.98
N ALA A 51 15.43 -4.54 7.43
CA ALA A 51 16.75 -4.18 7.94
C ALA A 51 17.15 -5.04 9.15
N ALA A 52 16.24 -5.25 10.09
CA ALA A 52 16.45 -6.09 11.26
C ALA A 52 16.72 -7.57 10.88
N LEU A 53 15.91 -8.14 9.98
CA LEU A 53 16.03 -9.53 9.53
C LEU A 53 17.29 -9.81 8.72
N THR A 54 17.81 -8.79 8.02
CA THR A 54 19.04 -8.91 7.20
C THR A 54 20.30 -8.43 7.90
N GLY A 55 20.20 -7.99 9.16
CA GLY A 55 21.33 -7.39 9.87
C GLY A 55 21.86 -6.13 9.18
N GLY A 56 21.00 -5.42 8.42
CA GLY A 56 21.34 -4.21 7.69
C GLY A 56 21.99 -4.42 6.32
N SER A 57 22.13 -5.67 5.83
CA SER A 57 22.70 -5.91 4.50
C SER A 57 21.76 -5.47 3.37
N LEU A 58 20.44 -5.41 3.62
CA LEU A 58 19.43 -4.85 2.73
C LEU A 58 18.70 -3.71 3.45
N LYS A 59 18.74 -2.51 2.89
CA LYS A 59 17.99 -1.35 3.35
C LYS A 59 16.96 -0.94 2.31
N ILE A 60 15.85 -0.40 2.77
CA ILE A 60 14.80 0.15 1.91
C ILE A 60 14.78 1.67 2.09
N GLU A 61 14.88 2.39 1.00
CA GLU A 61 14.73 3.84 0.93
C GLU A 61 13.41 4.18 0.23
N ILE A 62 12.55 4.98 0.89
CA ILE A 62 11.25 5.32 0.37
C ILE A 62 11.29 6.72 -0.24
N LEU A 63 11.03 6.78 -1.53
CA LEU A 63 10.96 8.02 -2.30
C LEU A 63 9.50 8.49 -2.40
N PRO A 64 9.22 9.80 -2.31
CA PRO A 64 7.87 10.33 -2.44
C PRO A 64 7.33 10.19 -3.87
N ALA A 65 6.02 10.38 -4.01
CA ALA A 65 5.37 10.49 -5.32
C ALA A 65 6.04 11.55 -6.18
N GLY A 66 6.28 11.21 -7.45
CA GLY A 66 6.88 12.11 -8.43
C GLY A 66 8.39 12.30 -8.31
N ALA A 67 9.08 11.56 -7.43
CA ALA A 67 10.54 11.70 -7.26
C ALA A 67 11.32 11.28 -8.52
N ILE A 68 10.86 10.27 -9.24
CA ILE A 68 11.49 9.76 -10.46
C ILE A 68 10.51 9.85 -11.64
N VAL A 69 9.31 9.28 -11.46
CA VAL A 69 8.25 9.26 -12.50
C VAL A 69 6.89 9.62 -11.89
N GLY A 70 5.90 9.91 -12.75
CA GLY A 70 4.52 10.10 -12.32
C GLY A 70 3.94 8.83 -11.65
N PRO A 71 2.92 8.96 -10.79
CA PRO A 71 2.35 7.82 -10.06
C PRO A 71 1.88 6.66 -10.95
N ARG A 72 1.40 6.96 -12.15
CA ARG A 72 0.91 5.93 -13.11
C ARG A 72 2.03 5.20 -13.86
N ASP A 73 3.25 5.74 -13.83
CA ASP A 73 4.40 5.23 -14.58
C ASP A 73 5.35 4.41 -13.69
N ILE A 74 5.04 4.25 -12.39
CA ILE A 74 5.91 3.55 -11.42
C ILE A 74 6.16 2.10 -11.85
N MET A 75 5.13 1.36 -12.29
CA MET A 75 5.30 -0.02 -12.73
C MET A 75 6.28 -0.11 -13.91
N ASP A 76 6.16 0.77 -14.90
CA ASP A 76 7.03 0.81 -16.06
C ASP A 76 8.47 1.20 -15.68
N ALA A 77 8.62 2.11 -14.72
CA ALA A 77 9.94 2.50 -14.21
C ALA A 77 10.62 1.37 -13.44
N VAL A 78 9.87 0.60 -12.64
CA VAL A 78 10.39 -0.59 -11.94
C VAL A 78 10.75 -1.69 -12.93
N ASP A 79 9.88 -1.99 -13.90
CA ASP A 79 10.14 -2.97 -14.96
C ASP A 79 11.41 -2.63 -15.74
N ALA A 80 11.58 -1.38 -16.13
CA ALA A 80 12.77 -0.89 -16.84
C ALA A 80 14.03 -0.76 -15.98
N GLY A 81 13.96 -0.99 -14.66
CA GLY A 81 15.09 -0.85 -13.74
C GLY A 81 15.53 0.60 -13.50
N LEU A 82 14.67 1.60 -13.78
CA LEU A 82 14.96 3.00 -13.45
C LEU A 82 14.92 3.28 -11.95
N VAL A 83 14.17 2.48 -11.23
CA VAL A 83 14.10 2.42 -9.76
C VAL A 83 13.98 0.96 -9.35
N GLU A 84 14.56 0.59 -8.21
CA GLU A 84 14.61 -0.81 -7.78
C GLU A 84 13.24 -1.33 -7.34
N GLY A 85 12.33 -0.43 -6.92
CA GLY A 85 11.00 -0.83 -6.50
C GLY A 85 9.98 0.29 -6.55
N GLY A 86 8.71 -0.09 -6.35
CA GLY A 86 7.57 0.80 -6.28
C GLY A 86 6.60 0.37 -5.19
N PHE A 87 5.84 1.32 -4.66
CA PHE A 87 4.73 1.09 -3.74
C PHE A 87 3.46 1.71 -4.30
N ALA A 88 2.45 0.89 -4.54
CA ALA A 88 1.16 1.31 -5.10
C ALA A 88 0.08 0.28 -4.83
N TRP A 89 -1.11 0.50 -5.38
CA TRP A 89 -2.21 -0.47 -5.42
C TRP A 89 -2.22 -1.22 -6.74
N THR A 90 -2.25 -2.55 -6.72
CA THR A 90 -2.20 -3.38 -7.92
C THR A 90 -3.31 -3.04 -8.93
N HIS A 91 -4.49 -2.60 -8.49
CA HIS A 91 -5.57 -2.19 -9.40
C HIS A 91 -5.25 -0.94 -10.26
N TYR A 92 -4.23 -0.16 -9.90
CA TYR A 92 -3.77 0.95 -10.75
C TYR A 92 -3.26 0.46 -12.12
N TRP A 93 -2.87 -0.79 -12.18
CA TRP A 93 -2.38 -1.47 -13.39
C TRP A 93 -3.48 -2.24 -14.14
N GLY A 94 -4.75 -2.04 -13.79
CA GLY A 94 -5.90 -2.67 -14.44
C GLY A 94 -5.97 -2.45 -15.95
N GLY A 95 -5.40 -1.33 -16.45
CA GLY A 95 -5.24 -1.05 -17.87
C GLY A 95 -4.17 -1.91 -18.58
N LYS A 96 -3.20 -2.46 -17.84
CA LYS A 96 -2.20 -3.40 -18.37
C LYS A 96 -2.73 -4.83 -18.38
N HIS A 97 -3.41 -5.23 -17.30
CA HIS A 97 -4.03 -6.54 -17.18
C HIS A 97 -5.25 -6.48 -16.27
N VAL A 98 -6.42 -6.92 -16.75
CA VAL A 98 -7.69 -6.79 -16.03
C VAL A 98 -7.68 -7.48 -14.65
N ALA A 99 -6.96 -8.61 -14.51
CA ALA A 99 -6.84 -9.33 -13.25
C ALA A 99 -6.09 -8.53 -12.15
N ALA A 100 -5.36 -7.46 -12.49
CA ALA A 100 -4.77 -6.57 -11.51
C ALA A 100 -5.82 -5.95 -10.57
N ASN A 101 -7.04 -5.70 -11.08
CA ASN A 101 -8.16 -5.23 -10.26
C ASN A 101 -8.54 -6.24 -9.17
N LEU A 102 -8.48 -7.54 -9.45
CA LEU A 102 -8.88 -8.59 -8.51
C LEU A 102 -7.92 -8.72 -7.32
N PHE A 103 -6.65 -8.35 -7.50
CA PHE A 103 -5.67 -8.36 -6.42
C PHE A 103 -5.62 -7.05 -5.64
N GLY A 104 -5.77 -5.92 -6.32
CA GLY A 104 -5.66 -4.61 -5.70
C GLY A 104 -6.97 -4.13 -5.05
N ALA A 105 -8.08 -4.24 -5.77
CA ALA A 105 -9.41 -3.81 -5.30
C ALA A 105 -10.50 -4.60 -6.04
N PRO A 106 -10.74 -5.87 -5.66
CA PRO A 106 -11.88 -6.60 -6.21
C PRO A 106 -13.15 -5.85 -5.82
N VAL A 107 -14.03 -5.61 -6.80
CA VAL A 107 -15.33 -5.01 -6.51
C VAL A 107 -16.13 -6.01 -5.70
N ALA A 108 -16.28 -5.71 -4.42
CA ALA A 108 -17.04 -6.49 -3.46
C ALA A 108 -17.79 -5.53 -2.56
N GLY A 109 -19.01 -5.83 -2.24
CA GLY A 109 -19.83 -5.00 -1.37
C GLY A 109 -21.21 -5.62 -1.18
N ALA A 110 -22.01 -5.07 -0.30
CA ALA A 110 -23.38 -5.50 -0.03
C ALA A 110 -23.51 -7.02 0.27
N GLY A 111 -22.50 -7.61 0.91
CA GLY A 111 -22.48 -9.04 1.24
C GLY A 111 -22.03 -9.96 0.09
N VAL A 112 -21.55 -9.41 -1.01
CA VAL A 112 -20.98 -10.15 -2.13
C VAL A 112 -19.45 -10.05 -2.09
N GLY A 113 -18.77 -11.17 -2.33
CA GLY A 113 -17.30 -11.25 -2.33
C GLY A 113 -16.70 -11.62 -0.99
N MET A 114 -15.38 -11.51 -0.91
CA MET A 114 -14.58 -11.85 0.28
C MET A 114 -14.40 -10.60 1.15
N ASP A 115 -14.37 -10.78 2.46
CA ASP A 115 -13.77 -9.81 3.37
C ASP A 115 -12.23 -9.96 3.38
N ASN A 116 -11.54 -9.07 4.11
CA ASN A 116 -10.08 -9.10 4.20
C ASN A 116 -9.52 -10.43 4.73
N ILE A 117 -10.18 -11.06 5.69
CA ILE A 117 -9.70 -12.33 6.30
C ILE A 117 -9.86 -13.48 5.30
N ALA A 118 -11.03 -13.56 4.65
CA ALA A 118 -11.28 -14.57 3.61
C ALA A 118 -10.35 -14.38 2.42
N PHE A 119 -10.12 -13.12 1.98
CA PHE A 119 -9.18 -12.82 0.91
C PHE A 119 -7.75 -13.24 1.24
N LEU A 120 -7.25 -12.89 2.42
CA LEU A 120 -5.91 -13.30 2.87
C LEU A 120 -5.79 -14.82 3.02
N SER A 121 -6.83 -15.50 3.51
CA SER A 121 -6.85 -16.96 3.59
C SER A 121 -6.75 -17.59 2.20
N TRP A 122 -7.52 -17.10 1.23
CA TRP A 122 -7.41 -17.51 -0.16
C TRP A 122 -6.03 -17.19 -0.75
N PHE A 123 -5.53 -15.98 -0.50
CA PHE A 123 -4.21 -15.56 -1.01
C PHE A 123 -3.08 -16.46 -0.50
N GLN A 124 -3.07 -16.79 0.80
CA GLN A 124 -1.99 -17.55 1.43
C GLN A 124 -2.11 -19.06 1.20
N TYR A 125 -3.33 -19.62 1.13
CA TYR A 125 -3.55 -21.08 1.18
C TYR A 125 -4.47 -21.59 0.05
N GLY A 126 -5.14 -20.71 -0.67
CA GLY A 126 -6.13 -21.05 -1.69
C GLY A 126 -5.65 -20.86 -3.13
N GLY A 127 -4.33 -20.71 -3.36
CA GLY A 127 -3.76 -20.54 -4.70
C GLY A 127 -3.70 -19.07 -5.17
N GLY A 128 -4.09 -18.11 -4.33
CA GLY A 128 -4.08 -16.68 -4.68
C GLY A 128 -2.67 -16.16 -4.95
N LYS A 129 -1.68 -16.61 -4.15
CA LYS A 129 -0.29 -16.18 -4.30
C LYS A 129 0.31 -16.66 -5.64
N GLU A 130 0.05 -17.87 -6.05
CA GLU A 130 0.50 -18.42 -7.33
C GLU A 130 -0.11 -17.64 -8.51
N LEU A 131 -1.38 -17.26 -8.41
CA LEU A 131 -2.05 -16.42 -9.41
C LEU A 131 -1.49 -15.00 -9.43
N TYR A 132 -1.17 -14.45 -8.26
CA TYR A 132 -0.53 -13.14 -8.13
C TYR A 132 0.87 -13.12 -8.73
N ASP A 133 1.69 -14.12 -8.46
CA ASP A 133 3.02 -14.27 -9.07
C ASP A 133 2.91 -14.43 -10.60
N ARG A 134 1.89 -15.16 -11.09
CA ARG A 134 1.62 -15.33 -12.53
C ARG A 134 1.15 -14.05 -13.21
N LEU A 135 0.44 -13.17 -12.50
CA LEU A 135 -0.05 -11.90 -13.03
C LEU A 135 1.07 -11.06 -13.65
N TRP A 136 2.22 -10.98 -13.01
CA TRP A 136 3.35 -10.18 -13.49
C TRP A 136 3.91 -10.72 -14.80
N THR A 137 4.01 -12.03 -14.91
CA THR A 137 4.42 -12.69 -16.17
C THR A 137 3.40 -12.45 -17.29
N GLU A 138 2.10 -12.57 -17.01
CA GLU A 138 1.03 -12.32 -17.99
C GLU A 138 0.92 -10.83 -18.36
N MET A 139 1.26 -9.94 -17.45
CA MET A 139 1.35 -8.50 -17.71
C MET A 139 2.59 -8.14 -18.55
N GLY A 140 3.56 -9.04 -18.66
CA GLY A 140 4.80 -8.84 -19.42
C GLY A 140 5.80 -7.93 -18.71
N VAL A 141 5.78 -7.87 -17.38
CA VAL A 141 6.68 -7.03 -16.56
C VAL A 141 7.63 -7.87 -15.73
N ASN A 142 8.91 -7.43 -15.65
CA ASN A 142 9.95 -8.07 -14.87
C ASN A 142 9.94 -7.56 -13.42
N VAL A 143 8.94 -7.98 -12.65
CA VAL A 143 8.80 -7.58 -11.25
C VAL A 143 8.47 -8.76 -10.34
N LYS A 144 8.85 -8.65 -9.06
CA LYS A 144 8.38 -9.48 -7.95
C LYS A 144 7.48 -8.64 -7.06
N GLY A 145 6.20 -9.02 -6.96
CA GLY A 145 5.22 -8.34 -6.11
C GLY A 145 5.20 -8.89 -4.68
N PHE A 146 4.92 -8.00 -3.73
CA PHE A 146 4.69 -8.32 -2.33
C PHE A 146 3.47 -7.56 -1.83
N MET A 147 2.42 -8.28 -1.47
CA MET A 147 1.27 -7.68 -0.79
C MET A 147 1.68 -7.25 0.62
N LEU A 148 1.48 -6.00 0.96
CA LEU A 148 1.90 -5.43 2.25
C LEU A 148 0.75 -4.99 3.13
N GLN A 149 -0.27 -4.34 2.57
CA GLN A 149 -1.27 -3.62 3.33
C GLN A 149 -2.68 -3.94 2.86
N PRO A 150 -3.34 -4.95 3.46
CA PRO A 150 -4.78 -5.09 3.33
C PRO A 150 -5.45 -3.89 4.02
N VAL A 151 -6.32 -3.23 3.29
CA VAL A 151 -7.10 -2.07 3.69
C VAL A 151 -8.57 -2.39 3.47
N GLY A 152 -9.43 -1.69 4.15
CA GLY A 152 -10.87 -1.83 3.98
C GLY A 152 -11.55 -2.49 5.20
N PRO A 153 -12.89 -2.46 5.25
CA PRO A 153 -13.72 -1.83 4.21
C PRO A 153 -13.45 -0.33 4.12
N GLU A 154 -13.50 0.21 2.91
CA GLU A 154 -13.39 1.65 2.70
C GLU A 154 -14.74 2.33 2.91
N ALA A 155 -14.71 3.60 3.32
CA ALA A 155 -15.88 4.44 3.45
C ALA A 155 -16.49 4.77 2.08
N LEU A 156 -17.82 4.99 2.01
CA LEU A 156 -18.42 5.52 0.78
C LEU A 156 -17.81 6.87 0.41
N GLY A 157 -17.52 7.71 1.40
CA GLY A 157 -16.75 8.93 1.19
C GLY A 157 -17.31 10.17 1.88
N TRP A 158 -16.82 11.30 1.41
CA TRP A 158 -17.05 12.63 1.95
C TRP A 158 -17.89 13.47 1.00
N PHE A 159 -18.88 14.17 1.55
CA PHE A 159 -19.86 14.93 0.80
C PHE A 159 -20.04 16.34 1.38
N PRO A 160 -20.40 17.34 0.53
CA PRO A 160 -20.68 18.70 0.98
C PRO A 160 -22.02 18.80 1.75
N GLU A 161 -22.99 17.98 1.39
CA GLU A 161 -24.33 17.92 1.94
C GLU A 161 -24.75 16.45 2.08
N PRO A 162 -25.76 16.11 2.91
CA PRO A 162 -26.27 14.77 2.99
C PRO A 162 -26.83 14.29 1.65
N ILE A 163 -26.56 13.04 1.30
CA ILE A 163 -27.24 12.34 0.18
C ILE A 163 -28.41 11.56 0.73
N ASN A 164 -29.59 11.80 0.21
CA ASN A 164 -30.84 11.15 0.66
C ASN A 164 -31.35 10.12 -0.36
N SER A 165 -30.75 10.09 -1.53
CA SER A 165 -31.14 9.19 -2.63
C SER A 165 -29.99 9.02 -3.62
N MET A 166 -30.08 7.99 -4.45
CA MET A 166 -29.17 7.81 -5.60
C MET A 166 -29.20 9.01 -6.57
N ASP A 167 -30.34 9.71 -6.69
CA ASP A 167 -30.44 10.88 -7.55
C ASP A 167 -29.62 12.07 -7.02
N ASP A 168 -29.47 12.20 -5.71
CA ASP A 168 -28.59 13.21 -5.14
C ASP A 168 -27.12 12.87 -5.40
N PHE A 169 -26.75 11.62 -5.25
CA PHE A 169 -25.38 11.18 -5.55
C PHE A 169 -25.04 11.35 -7.04
N ARG A 170 -25.95 11.06 -7.96
CA ARG A 170 -25.76 11.24 -9.41
C ARG A 170 -25.53 12.68 -9.85
N LYS A 171 -25.87 13.66 -9.03
CA LYS A 171 -25.64 15.09 -9.32
C LYS A 171 -24.22 15.55 -8.99
N MET A 172 -23.44 14.75 -8.23
CA MET A 172 -22.13 15.14 -7.72
C MET A 172 -21.01 14.57 -8.59
N ARG A 173 -20.04 15.42 -8.93
CA ARG A 173 -18.77 14.96 -9.52
C ARG A 173 -17.97 14.27 -8.41
N PHE A 174 -17.94 12.98 -8.45
CA PHE A 174 -17.41 12.13 -7.38
C PHE A 174 -16.03 11.61 -7.75
N ARG A 175 -15.04 11.82 -6.90
CA ARG A 175 -13.76 11.14 -7.09
C ARG A 175 -13.91 9.68 -6.73
N ALA A 176 -13.52 8.82 -7.66
CA ALA A 176 -13.38 7.39 -7.44
C ALA A 176 -11.99 6.90 -7.84
N PRO A 177 -11.52 5.74 -7.36
CA PRO A 177 -10.25 5.18 -7.81
C PRO A 177 -10.34 4.76 -9.28
N PRO A 178 -9.20 4.67 -9.99
CA PRO A 178 -9.18 4.11 -11.33
C PRO A 178 -9.57 2.62 -11.33
N GLY A 179 -9.91 2.10 -12.50
CA GLY A 179 -10.22 0.68 -12.70
C GLY A 179 -11.70 0.34 -12.51
N MET A 180 -11.97 -0.88 -12.03
CA MET A 180 -13.33 -1.44 -11.95
C MET A 180 -14.26 -0.64 -11.03
N VAL A 181 -13.76 -0.07 -9.96
CA VAL A 181 -14.56 0.70 -9.00
C VAL A 181 -15.09 1.98 -9.65
N GLY A 182 -14.22 2.75 -10.30
CA GLY A 182 -14.67 3.94 -11.05
C GLY A 182 -15.66 3.60 -12.15
N ALA A 183 -15.46 2.47 -12.85
CA ALA A 183 -16.41 1.99 -13.85
C ALA A 183 -17.75 1.61 -13.24
N ALA A 184 -17.78 0.96 -12.07
CA ALA A 184 -19.01 0.61 -11.39
C ALA A 184 -19.84 1.85 -10.99
N TYR A 185 -19.20 2.90 -10.49
CA TYR A 185 -19.89 4.16 -10.23
C TYR A 185 -20.47 4.80 -11.50
N ALA A 186 -19.73 4.77 -12.61
CA ALA A 186 -20.22 5.28 -13.87
C ALA A 186 -21.45 4.49 -14.39
N GLU A 187 -21.47 3.16 -14.23
CA GLU A 187 -22.61 2.32 -14.62
C GLU A 187 -23.90 2.63 -13.86
N ILE A 188 -23.78 3.04 -12.60
CA ILE A 188 -24.95 3.48 -11.82
C ILE A 188 -25.29 4.97 -12.01
N GLY A 189 -24.60 5.64 -12.95
CA GLY A 189 -24.87 7.02 -13.36
C GLY A 189 -24.21 8.10 -12.50
N VAL A 190 -23.28 7.75 -11.62
CA VAL A 190 -22.50 8.74 -10.85
C VAL A 190 -21.36 9.29 -11.73
N PRO A 191 -21.19 10.63 -11.85
CA PRO A 191 -20.11 11.23 -12.61
C PRO A 191 -18.75 11.00 -11.92
N ALA A 192 -18.20 9.79 -12.09
CA ALA A 192 -16.95 9.38 -11.45
C ALA A 192 -15.73 9.98 -12.16
N VAL A 193 -14.84 10.60 -11.39
CA VAL A 193 -13.58 11.20 -11.85
C VAL A 193 -12.40 10.46 -11.22
N ALA A 194 -11.63 9.73 -12.03
CA ALA A 194 -10.46 9.01 -11.55
C ALA A 194 -9.26 9.95 -11.41
N MET A 195 -8.70 10.02 -10.19
CA MET A 195 -7.47 10.78 -9.91
C MET A 195 -6.68 10.17 -8.77
N GLY A 196 -5.37 10.45 -8.73
CA GLY A 196 -4.48 10.05 -7.65
C GLY A 196 -4.77 10.77 -6.33
N GLY A 197 -4.39 10.14 -5.20
CA GLY A 197 -4.68 10.69 -3.87
C GLY A 197 -4.19 12.12 -3.65
N GLY A 198 -2.99 12.46 -4.13
CA GLY A 198 -2.42 13.81 -3.99
C GLY A 198 -3.19 14.92 -4.70
N ASP A 199 -4.05 14.59 -5.66
CA ASP A 199 -4.82 15.54 -6.45
C ASP A 199 -6.21 15.82 -5.86
N ILE A 200 -6.70 14.97 -4.92
CA ILE A 200 -8.09 15.00 -4.44
C ILE A 200 -8.38 16.30 -3.67
N LEU A 201 -7.60 16.59 -2.63
CA LEU A 201 -7.87 17.78 -1.81
C LEU A 201 -7.78 19.08 -2.62
N PRO A 202 -6.76 19.31 -3.48
CA PRO A 202 -6.74 20.45 -4.38
C PRO A 202 -7.93 20.51 -5.35
N ALA A 203 -8.46 19.38 -5.80
CA ALA A 203 -9.63 19.32 -6.67
C ALA A 203 -10.93 19.70 -5.94
N LEU A 204 -11.10 19.27 -4.70
CA LEU A 204 -12.20 19.67 -3.81
C LEU A 204 -12.13 21.17 -3.52
N GLU A 205 -10.97 21.70 -3.13
CA GLU A 205 -10.77 23.12 -2.83
C GLU A 205 -11.07 24.03 -4.02
N LYS A 206 -10.75 23.57 -5.23
CA LYS A 206 -11.03 24.30 -6.49
C LYS A 206 -12.45 24.10 -7.00
N GLY A 207 -13.23 23.20 -6.39
CA GLY A 207 -14.56 22.83 -6.85
C GLY A 207 -14.57 22.14 -8.22
N THR A 208 -13.50 21.43 -8.60
CA THR A 208 -13.49 20.61 -9.82
C THR A 208 -14.18 19.26 -9.61
N ILE A 209 -14.23 18.79 -8.38
CA ILE A 209 -15.06 17.70 -7.89
C ILE A 209 -15.87 18.18 -6.68
N ASP A 210 -16.99 17.54 -6.42
CA ASP A 210 -17.91 17.93 -5.35
C ASP A 210 -17.77 17.03 -4.11
N ALA A 211 -17.48 15.75 -4.32
CA ALA A 211 -17.37 14.74 -3.30
C ALA A 211 -16.25 13.76 -3.64
N ALA A 212 -15.75 13.04 -2.64
CA ALA A 212 -14.63 12.12 -2.83
C ALA A 212 -14.66 10.98 -1.81
N GLU A 213 -14.20 9.81 -2.24
CA GLU A 213 -13.71 8.76 -1.36
C GLU A 213 -12.17 8.69 -1.40
N TRP A 214 -11.59 8.11 -0.37
CA TRP A 214 -10.18 7.72 -0.37
C TRP A 214 -9.98 6.37 0.31
N CYS A 215 -10.29 6.26 1.59
CA CYS A 215 -10.11 5.03 2.33
C CYS A 215 -11.03 4.95 3.56
N CYS A 216 -10.59 5.56 4.62
CA CYS A 216 -11.11 5.29 5.95
C CYS A 216 -10.66 6.41 6.92
N PRO A 217 -11.21 6.51 8.14
CA PRO A 217 -11.05 7.71 8.99
C PRO A 217 -9.61 8.21 9.16
N LYS A 218 -8.64 7.33 9.37
CA LYS A 218 -7.26 7.77 9.63
C LYS A 218 -6.56 8.35 8.39
N PRO A 219 -6.45 7.65 7.24
CA PRO A 219 -5.91 8.23 6.02
C PRO A 219 -6.65 9.49 5.58
N ASP A 220 -7.98 9.46 5.59
CA ASP A 220 -8.81 10.58 5.16
C ASP A 220 -8.55 11.84 6.02
N SER A 221 -8.38 11.68 7.34
CA SER A 221 -8.02 12.78 8.24
C SER A 221 -6.64 13.35 7.95
N VAL A 222 -5.68 12.50 7.57
CA VAL A 222 -4.32 12.93 7.20
C VAL A 222 -4.34 13.71 5.89
N PHE A 223 -5.16 13.32 4.92
CA PHE A 223 -5.40 14.10 3.70
C PHE A 223 -6.08 15.43 3.97
N GLY A 224 -6.87 15.52 5.02
CA GLY A 224 -7.49 16.77 5.45
C GLY A 224 -8.86 17.03 4.86
N PHE A 225 -9.62 16.00 4.45
CA PHE A 225 -10.95 16.14 3.87
C PHE A 225 -11.93 16.87 4.79
N GLN A 226 -11.82 16.68 6.11
CA GLN A 226 -12.61 17.38 7.14
C GLN A 226 -12.48 18.91 7.11
N LYS A 227 -11.48 19.45 6.42
CA LYS A 227 -11.32 20.90 6.25
C LYS A 227 -12.28 21.47 5.19
N VAL A 228 -12.69 20.65 4.25
CA VAL A 228 -13.48 21.03 3.07
C VAL A 228 -14.89 20.45 3.09
N LEU A 229 -15.02 19.21 3.55
CA LEU A 229 -16.27 18.43 3.58
C LEU A 229 -16.62 18.03 5.00
N LYS A 230 -17.94 17.84 5.29
CA LYS A 230 -18.40 17.56 6.65
C LYS A 230 -19.25 16.30 6.78
N HIS A 231 -19.92 15.88 5.71
CA HIS A 231 -20.77 14.69 5.73
C HIS A 231 -19.96 13.46 5.34
N TYR A 232 -19.85 12.51 6.25
CA TYR A 232 -18.99 11.34 6.08
C TYR A 232 -19.80 10.05 6.22
N TYR A 233 -19.79 9.24 5.16
CA TYR A 233 -20.48 7.96 5.07
C TYR A 233 -19.48 6.83 5.21
N LEU A 234 -19.57 6.06 6.30
CA LEU A 234 -18.67 4.94 6.57
C LEU A 234 -19.04 3.66 5.83
N GLN A 235 -20.31 3.49 5.47
CA GLN A 235 -20.82 2.28 4.82
C GLN A 235 -20.49 2.27 3.32
N GLY A 236 -19.26 1.96 2.98
CA GLY A 236 -18.84 1.82 1.60
C GLY A 236 -19.35 0.52 0.98
N LEU A 237 -19.74 0.58 -0.29
CA LEU A 237 -20.25 -0.56 -1.06
C LEU A 237 -19.23 -1.10 -2.06
N HIS A 238 -18.10 -0.44 -2.24
CA HIS A 238 -17.25 -0.58 -3.42
C HIS A 238 -15.91 -1.29 -3.16
N GLN A 239 -15.29 -1.10 -2.01
CA GLN A 239 -13.94 -1.60 -1.70
C GLN A 239 -13.90 -2.23 -0.31
N VAL A 240 -14.55 -3.39 -0.17
CA VAL A 240 -14.50 -4.18 1.07
C VAL A 240 -13.10 -4.75 1.30
N VAL A 241 -12.39 -5.03 0.22
CA VAL A 241 -10.98 -5.47 0.20
C VAL A 241 -10.20 -4.54 -0.71
N VAL A 242 -9.12 -3.99 -0.20
CA VAL A 242 -8.11 -3.24 -0.95
C VAL A 242 -6.73 -3.66 -0.47
N ASN A 243 -5.79 -3.82 -1.38
CA ASN A 243 -4.42 -4.18 -1.03
C ASN A 243 -3.44 -3.23 -1.68
N ALA A 244 -2.56 -2.65 -0.86
CA ALA A 244 -1.39 -1.93 -1.32
C ALA A 244 -0.17 -2.85 -1.30
N ASP A 245 0.62 -2.77 -2.36
CA ASP A 245 1.67 -3.71 -2.67
C ASP A 245 3.00 -2.99 -2.91
N MET A 246 4.08 -3.71 -2.64
CA MET A 246 5.42 -3.36 -3.09
C MET A 246 5.79 -4.20 -4.31
N TYR A 247 6.40 -3.56 -5.28
CA TYR A 247 6.96 -4.20 -6.47
C TYR A 247 8.46 -4.02 -6.47
N VAL A 248 9.20 -5.08 -6.70
CA VAL A 248 10.67 -5.07 -6.81
C VAL A 248 11.04 -5.48 -8.22
N ASN A 249 11.95 -4.75 -8.86
CA ASN A 249 12.51 -5.13 -10.15
C ASN A 249 13.08 -6.55 -10.08
N GLY A 250 12.74 -7.39 -11.06
CA GLY A 250 13.08 -8.82 -11.05
C GLY A 250 14.58 -9.09 -11.04
N ASP A 251 15.37 -8.30 -11.76
CA ASP A 251 16.82 -8.48 -11.78
C ASP A 251 17.45 -8.07 -10.44
N PHE A 252 16.99 -6.97 -9.84
CA PHE A 252 17.40 -6.59 -8.50
C PHE A 252 17.05 -7.69 -7.49
N TYR A 253 15.80 -8.19 -7.50
CA TYR A 253 15.36 -9.26 -6.60
C TYR A 253 16.19 -10.55 -6.78
N ASN A 254 16.46 -10.96 -8.01
CA ASN A 254 17.29 -12.13 -8.32
C ASN A 254 18.75 -11.95 -7.93
N GLY A 255 19.25 -10.72 -7.84
CA GLY A 255 20.57 -10.36 -7.34
C GLY A 255 20.70 -10.36 -5.82
N LEU A 256 19.59 -10.49 -5.08
CA LEU A 256 19.60 -10.62 -3.63
C LEU A 256 20.05 -12.02 -3.20
N SER A 257 20.66 -12.13 -2.02
CA SER A 257 20.92 -13.44 -1.40
C SER A 257 19.60 -14.12 -0.99
N ALA A 258 19.62 -15.44 -0.83
CA ALA A 258 18.47 -16.19 -0.35
C ALA A 258 17.93 -15.69 1.01
N THR A 259 18.84 -15.20 1.88
CA THR A 259 18.46 -14.61 3.17
C THR A 259 17.72 -13.29 2.97
N GLU A 260 18.19 -12.40 2.09
CA GLU A 260 17.53 -11.13 1.80
C GLU A 260 16.18 -11.33 1.12
N GLN A 261 16.08 -12.26 0.15
CA GLN A 261 14.80 -12.62 -0.47
C GLN A 261 13.82 -13.15 0.58
N LYS A 262 14.28 -14.03 1.47
CA LYS A 262 13.44 -14.58 2.54
C LYS A 262 13.02 -13.52 3.55
N ALA A 263 13.88 -12.56 3.86
CA ALA A 263 13.57 -11.43 4.73
C ALA A 263 12.44 -10.57 4.16
N LEU A 264 12.46 -10.28 2.85
CA LEU A 264 11.37 -9.57 2.18
C LEU A 264 10.04 -10.33 2.30
N GLU A 265 10.03 -11.65 2.07
CA GLU A 265 8.82 -12.47 2.21
C GLU A 265 8.28 -12.49 3.65
N VAL A 266 9.16 -12.68 4.64
CA VAL A 266 8.76 -12.75 6.05
C VAL A 266 8.24 -11.40 6.54
N ALA A 267 8.94 -10.30 6.20
CA ALA A 267 8.51 -8.96 6.54
C ALA A 267 7.17 -8.59 5.86
N ALA A 268 6.97 -8.98 4.60
CA ALA A 268 5.71 -8.76 3.89
C ALA A 268 4.55 -9.48 4.60
N ASN A 269 4.72 -10.75 4.96
CA ASN A 269 3.71 -11.50 5.69
C ASN A 269 3.41 -10.88 7.08
N ALA A 270 4.42 -10.40 7.78
CA ALA A 270 4.24 -9.67 9.05
C ALA A 270 3.49 -8.34 8.84
N SER A 271 3.78 -7.63 7.73
CA SER A 271 3.13 -6.37 7.38
C SER A 271 1.63 -6.52 7.19
N LEU A 272 1.14 -7.65 6.65
CA LEU A 272 -0.30 -7.90 6.50
C LEU A 272 -1.05 -7.79 7.84
N SER A 273 -0.55 -8.44 8.88
CA SER A 273 -1.16 -8.40 10.21
C SER A 273 -0.95 -7.05 10.92
N LYS A 274 0.26 -6.50 10.82
CA LYS A 274 0.58 -5.20 11.43
C LYS A 274 -0.29 -4.08 10.87
N SER A 275 -0.44 -4.01 9.54
CA SER A 275 -1.22 -2.96 8.88
C SER A 275 -2.71 -3.07 9.20
N MET A 276 -3.28 -4.26 9.21
CA MET A 276 -4.68 -4.47 9.59
C MET A 276 -4.95 -4.02 11.03
N SER A 277 -4.11 -4.46 11.98
CA SER A 277 -4.26 -4.11 13.39
C SER A 277 -4.09 -2.62 13.63
N TYR A 278 -3.09 -2.01 13.02
CA TYR A 278 -2.86 -0.57 13.05
C TYR A 278 -4.08 0.21 12.54
N ARG A 279 -4.61 -0.17 11.39
CA ARG A 279 -5.73 0.53 10.76
C ARG A 279 -7.00 0.46 11.60
N ILE A 280 -7.35 -0.71 12.14
CA ILE A 280 -8.52 -0.84 13.01
C ILE A 280 -8.40 0.11 14.21
N TYR A 281 -7.25 0.14 14.86
CA TYR A 281 -7.01 0.96 16.04
C TYR A 281 -7.00 2.46 15.72
N GLU A 282 -6.23 2.88 14.73
CA GLU A 282 -6.07 4.29 14.38
C GLU A 282 -7.33 4.87 13.69
N ASN A 283 -8.08 4.07 12.94
CA ASN A 283 -9.36 4.51 12.39
C ASN A 283 -10.36 4.85 13.50
N GLY A 284 -10.43 4.04 14.56
CA GLY A 284 -11.30 4.34 15.71
C GLY A 284 -10.94 5.65 16.40
N LYS A 285 -9.63 5.90 16.59
CA LYS A 285 -9.14 7.17 17.17
C LYS A 285 -9.43 8.36 16.26
N ALA A 286 -9.13 8.22 14.96
CA ALA A 286 -9.35 9.28 13.99
C ALA A 286 -10.82 9.61 13.83
N LEU A 287 -11.70 8.61 13.82
CA LEU A 287 -13.14 8.83 13.73
C LEU A 287 -13.64 9.66 14.92
N LYS A 288 -13.21 9.30 16.13
CA LYS A 288 -13.55 10.07 17.33
C LYS A 288 -13.04 11.52 17.25
N ASP A 289 -11.83 11.74 16.79
CA ASP A 289 -11.26 13.07 16.63
C ASP A 289 -12.02 13.90 15.57
N LEU A 290 -12.34 13.28 14.44
CA LEU A 290 -13.12 13.90 13.35
C LEU A 290 -14.50 14.40 13.84
N THR A 291 -15.20 13.59 14.63
CA THR A 291 -16.51 13.95 15.18
C THR A 291 -16.41 14.97 16.32
N ASP A 292 -15.51 14.76 17.27
CA ASP A 292 -15.44 15.58 18.49
C ASP A 292 -14.80 16.95 18.23
N ASN A 293 -13.79 17.04 17.35
CA ASN A 293 -12.96 18.22 17.21
C ASN A 293 -13.05 18.91 15.85
N HIS A 294 -13.56 18.24 14.81
CA HIS A 294 -13.58 18.78 13.45
C HIS A 294 -14.99 19.00 12.90
N GLY A 295 -16.05 18.73 13.68
CA GLY A 295 -17.44 18.94 13.29
C GLY A 295 -17.87 18.06 12.12
N VAL A 296 -17.29 16.86 12.01
CA VAL A 296 -17.70 15.88 11.01
C VAL A 296 -18.99 15.21 11.45
N ILE A 297 -19.93 15.10 10.54
CA ILE A 297 -21.23 14.47 10.73
C ILE A 297 -21.18 13.08 10.09
N LEU A 298 -21.41 12.06 10.91
CA LEU A 298 -21.55 10.70 10.39
C LEU A 298 -22.97 10.52 9.87
N GLU A 299 -23.04 10.07 8.64
CA GLU A 299 -24.31 9.85 7.95
C GLU A 299 -24.54 8.35 7.71
N ASP A 300 -25.80 7.97 7.68
CA ASP A 300 -26.20 6.62 7.26
C ASP A 300 -26.43 6.59 5.74
N THR A 301 -25.91 5.58 5.07
CA THR A 301 -26.14 5.39 3.63
C THR A 301 -27.63 5.15 3.38
N PRO A 302 -28.27 5.88 2.43
CA PRO A 302 -29.66 5.64 2.06
C PRO A 302 -29.92 4.17 1.67
N ALA A 303 -31.15 3.72 1.85
CA ALA A 303 -31.54 2.33 1.62
C ALA A 303 -31.81 1.98 0.15
N ASP A 304 -31.95 2.97 -0.74
CA ASP A 304 -32.26 2.85 -2.17
C ASP A 304 -31.05 2.91 -3.10
#